data_c4c54bd97dcbe330ce5d2b3f04729a35
#
_entry.id   c4c54bd97dcbe330ce5d2b3f04729a35
#
_cell.length_a   1.000
_cell.length_b   1.000
_cell.length_c   1.000
_cell.angle_alpha   90.00
_cell.angle_beta   90.00
_cell.angle_gamma   90.00
#
_symmetry.space_group_name_H-M   'P 1'
#
loop_
_entity.id
_entity.type
_entity.pdbx_description
1 polymer ?
#
loop_
_entity_poly.entity_id
_entity_poly.type
_entity_poly.pdbx_seq_one_letter_code
_entity_poly.pdbx_strand_id
1 'polypeptide(L)'
;MSAPGHRRLRSRYRRITFFGMSVILQVWWFDIVLPRTGLREWSRRGQTRRLTRSAVRFRRLATDLGGLMIKVGQFLSTRIDMLPPQVTDELATLQDSVPAADFAEVRVCAEEELGMPLSRAFASLGTEPIAAASLGQAYRARLAPALAAEAGFADVVVKVQRPGIADVVDVDLSALRRIAGWLSRVPFIAQRADVPALVEEFARTSYEEIDYLHEAGEADRFRNCLLYTSPSPRDSTS
;
A
#
# COMPACT_ATOMS: atom_id res chain seq x y z
N MET A 1 -24.52 16.23 11.69
CA MET A 1 -24.01 14.99 12.34
C MET A 1 -22.94 14.41 11.41
N SER A 2 -21.66 14.45 11.80
CA SER A 2 -20.57 13.90 10.96
C SER A 2 -20.64 12.39 11.00
N ALA A 3 -20.74 11.74 9.82
CA ALA A 3 -20.77 10.29 9.69
C ALA A 3 -19.57 9.64 10.40
N PRO A 4 -19.70 8.45 11.00
CA PRO A 4 -18.63 7.78 11.76
C PRO A 4 -17.35 7.57 10.95
N GLY A 5 -17.42 7.46 9.62
CA GLY A 5 -16.30 7.37 8.72
C GLY A 5 -15.40 8.61 8.72
N HIS A 6 -15.95 9.80 8.66
CA HIS A 6 -15.18 11.06 8.66
C HIS A 6 -14.35 11.28 9.94
N ARG A 7 -14.82 10.81 11.09
CA ARG A 7 -14.05 10.91 12.35
C ARG A 7 -12.84 9.97 12.33
N ARG A 8 -13.00 8.77 11.78
CA ARG A 8 -11.90 7.78 11.63
C ARG A 8 -10.83 8.31 10.68
N LEU A 9 -11.21 8.85 9.53
CA LEU A 9 -10.30 9.43 8.54
C LEU A 9 -9.52 10.63 9.09
N ARG A 10 -10.19 11.56 9.80
CA ARG A 10 -9.51 12.69 10.47
C ARG A 10 -8.53 12.24 11.55
N SER A 11 -8.90 11.23 12.34
CA SER A 11 -8.00 10.66 13.36
C SER A 11 -6.77 10.02 12.70
N ARG A 12 -6.97 9.29 11.59
CA ARG A 12 -5.93 8.68 10.79
C ARG A 12 -4.95 9.73 10.26
N TYR A 13 -5.45 10.77 9.60
CA TYR A 13 -4.63 11.89 9.13
C TYR A 13 -3.78 12.52 10.23
N ARG A 14 -4.40 12.80 11.40
CA ARG A 14 -3.70 13.38 12.55
C ARG A 14 -2.61 12.46 13.11
N ARG A 15 -2.86 11.16 13.19
CA ARG A 15 -1.86 10.19 13.66
C ARG A 15 -0.64 10.14 12.74
N ILE A 16 -0.85 10.12 11.42
CA ILE A 16 0.22 10.09 10.41
C ILE A 16 1.02 11.40 10.46
N THR A 17 0.35 12.55 10.43
CA THR A 17 1.03 13.86 10.46
C THR A 17 1.76 14.11 11.78
N PHE A 18 1.19 13.69 12.91
CA PHE A 18 1.86 13.78 14.21
C PHE A 18 3.12 12.91 14.28
N PHE A 19 3.04 11.69 13.74
CA PHE A 19 4.21 10.83 13.63
C PHE A 19 5.30 11.49 12.78
N GLY A 20 4.96 11.95 11.57
CA GLY A 20 5.89 12.66 10.68
C GLY A 20 6.53 13.87 11.35
N MET A 21 5.74 14.72 12.02
CA MET A 21 6.25 15.86 12.77
C MET A 21 7.21 15.42 13.88
N SER A 22 6.90 14.34 14.60
CA SER A 22 7.79 13.83 15.66
C SER A 22 9.16 13.38 15.14
N VAL A 23 9.18 12.77 13.93
CA VAL A 23 10.43 12.37 13.27
C VAL A 23 11.21 13.59 12.79
N ILE A 24 10.53 14.57 12.17
CA ILE A 24 11.14 15.82 11.71
C ILE A 24 11.77 16.60 12.87
N LEU A 25 11.05 16.76 13.97
CA LEU A 25 11.58 17.41 15.17
C LEU A 25 12.77 16.66 15.75
N GLN A 26 12.73 15.30 15.75
CA GLN A 26 13.87 14.49 16.18
C GLN A 26 15.10 14.74 15.30
N VAL A 27 14.94 14.68 13.96
CA VAL A 27 16.04 14.95 13.01
C VAL A 27 16.54 16.39 13.17
N TRP A 28 15.62 17.35 13.22
CA TRP A 28 15.99 18.77 13.38
C TRP A 28 16.81 19.00 14.66
N TRP A 29 16.38 18.44 15.79
CA TRP A 29 17.07 18.60 17.06
C TRP A 29 18.46 17.93 17.06
N PHE A 30 18.49 16.64 16.71
CA PHE A 30 19.73 15.85 16.84
C PHE A 30 20.72 16.09 15.68
N ASP A 31 20.25 16.28 14.46
CA ASP A 31 21.13 16.35 13.29
C ASP A 31 21.42 17.79 12.86
N ILE A 32 20.66 18.79 13.33
CA ILE A 32 20.87 20.21 12.99
C ILE A 32 21.24 21.04 14.21
N VAL A 33 20.45 21.00 15.31
CA VAL A 33 20.66 21.88 16.46
C VAL A 33 21.85 21.40 17.31
N LEU A 34 21.84 20.15 17.72
CA LEU A 34 22.84 19.58 18.62
C LEU A 34 24.29 19.66 18.09
N PRO A 35 24.57 19.42 16.80
CA PRO A 35 25.92 19.59 16.24
C PRO A 35 26.45 21.01 16.31
N ARG A 36 25.55 22.02 16.34
CA ARG A 36 25.93 23.44 16.46
C ARG A 36 26.37 23.82 17.88
N THR A 37 25.97 23.03 18.88
CA THR A 37 26.38 23.25 20.29
C THR A 37 27.68 22.54 20.67
N GLY A 38 28.42 21.98 19.70
CA GLY A 38 29.68 21.27 19.93
C GLY A 38 29.53 19.77 20.25
N LEU A 39 28.29 19.26 20.40
CA LEU A 39 28.02 17.86 20.75
C LEU A 39 27.83 16.93 19.52
N ARG A 40 28.62 17.19 18.46
CA ARG A 40 28.51 16.50 17.17
C ARG A 40 28.77 14.99 17.27
N GLU A 41 29.76 14.58 18.06
CA GLU A 41 30.06 13.15 18.23
C GLU A 41 28.96 12.41 18.98
N TRP A 42 28.39 13.03 20.00
CA TRP A 42 27.29 12.47 20.76
C TRP A 42 26.03 12.32 19.91
N SER A 43 25.76 13.28 19.05
CA SER A 43 24.67 13.19 18.05
C SER A 43 24.85 11.99 17.11
N ARG A 44 26.08 11.78 16.59
CA ARG A 44 26.38 10.70 15.64
C ARG A 44 26.27 9.30 16.27
N ARG A 45 26.80 9.09 17.48
CA ARG A 45 26.80 7.79 18.16
C ARG A 45 25.41 7.19 18.37
N GLY A 46 24.38 8.01 18.46
CA GLY A 46 23.00 7.55 18.67
C GLY A 46 22.10 7.55 17.42
N GLN A 47 22.60 7.95 16.25
CA GLN A 47 21.77 8.19 15.06
C GLN A 47 21.05 6.92 14.57
N THR A 48 21.77 5.84 14.33
CA THR A 48 21.17 4.58 13.88
C THR A 48 20.11 4.08 14.87
N ARG A 49 20.43 4.10 16.17
CA ARG A 49 19.50 3.67 17.20
C ARG A 49 18.22 4.53 17.25
N ARG A 50 18.32 5.83 17.00
CA ARG A 50 17.14 6.72 16.91
C ARG A 50 16.30 6.40 15.67
N LEU A 51 16.94 6.20 14.52
CA LEU A 51 16.25 5.83 13.27
C LEU A 51 15.54 4.49 13.40
N THR A 52 16.21 3.46 13.96
CA THR A 52 15.58 2.15 14.21
C THR A 52 14.37 2.27 15.15
N ARG A 53 14.47 3.06 16.22
CA ARG A 53 13.30 3.31 17.10
C ARG A 53 12.14 3.98 16.36
N SER A 54 12.45 4.90 15.44
CA SER A 54 11.43 5.54 14.60
C SER A 54 10.81 4.53 13.63
N ALA A 55 11.60 3.59 13.06
CA ALA A 55 11.10 2.50 12.23
C ALA A 55 10.15 1.57 13.01
N VAL A 56 10.51 1.16 14.23
CA VAL A 56 9.64 0.37 15.13
C VAL A 56 8.33 1.11 15.42
N ARG A 57 8.38 2.42 15.70
CA ARG A 57 7.18 3.23 15.93
C ARG A 57 6.33 3.35 14.68
N PHE A 58 6.96 3.52 13.51
CA PHE A 58 6.27 3.53 12.23
C PHE A 58 5.62 2.18 11.93
N ARG A 59 6.33 1.07 12.12
CA ARG A 59 5.78 -0.27 11.93
C ARG A 59 4.50 -0.47 12.75
N ARG A 60 4.52 -0.12 14.05
CA ARG A 60 3.33 -0.19 14.90
C ARG A 60 2.19 0.68 14.36
N LEU A 61 2.49 1.92 13.97
CA LEU A 61 1.51 2.82 13.39
C LEU A 61 0.91 2.24 12.10
N ALA A 62 1.75 1.70 11.21
CA ALA A 62 1.34 1.11 9.93
C ALA A 62 0.48 -0.15 10.15
N THR A 63 0.84 -1.03 11.09
CA THR A 63 0.04 -2.20 11.46
C THR A 63 -1.33 -1.79 12.03
N ASP A 64 -1.37 -0.81 12.94
CA ASP A 64 -2.62 -0.30 13.53
C ASP A 64 -3.55 0.36 12.50
N LEU A 65 -2.99 1.10 11.56
CA LEU A 65 -3.75 1.81 10.54
C LEU A 65 -4.12 0.90 9.36
N GLY A 66 -3.27 -0.06 9.02
CA GLY A 66 -3.48 -0.91 7.85
C GLY A 66 -3.45 -0.15 6.52
N GLY A 67 -3.89 -0.82 5.46
CA GLY A 67 -4.08 -0.21 4.14
C GLY A 67 -2.78 0.38 3.58
N LEU A 68 -2.86 1.61 3.08
CA LEU A 68 -1.75 2.28 2.41
C LEU A 68 -0.51 2.44 3.29
N MET A 69 -0.65 2.58 4.62
CA MET A 69 0.51 2.75 5.51
C MET A 69 1.39 1.51 5.59
N ILE A 70 0.83 0.31 5.44
CA ILE A 70 1.62 -0.93 5.29
C ILE A 70 2.43 -0.87 3.99
N LYS A 71 1.78 -0.46 2.88
CA LYS A 71 2.44 -0.31 1.58
C LYS A 71 3.56 0.74 1.61
N VAL A 72 3.39 1.85 2.34
CA VAL A 72 4.46 2.83 2.58
C VAL A 72 5.66 2.18 3.24
N GLY A 73 5.44 1.35 4.27
CA GLY A 73 6.51 0.64 4.94
C GLY A 73 7.22 -0.37 4.02
N GLN A 74 6.48 -1.10 3.20
CA GLN A 74 7.03 -2.00 2.20
C GLN A 74 7.88 -1.24 1.17
N PHE A 75 7.38 -0.12 0.65
CA PHE A 75 8.12 0.76 -0.27
C PHE A 75 9.40 1.29 0.38
N LEU A 76 9.35 1.76 1.61
CA LEU A 76 10.53 2.25 2.33
C LEU A 76 11.53 1.14 2.64
N SER A 77 11.09 -0.11 2.83
CA SER A 77 11.98 -1.25 3.08
C SER A 77 12.86 -1.61 1.89
N THR A 78 12.45 -1.24 0.67
CA THR A 78 13.23 -1.46 -0.56
C THR A 78 14.27 -0.36 -0.82
N ARG A 79 14.22 0.75 -0.08
CA ARG A 79 15.11 1.92 -0.25
C ARG A 79 16.40 1.78 0.57
N ILE A 80 17.19 0.77 0.24
CA ILE A 80 18.50 0.50 0.86
C ILE A 80 19.56 1.59 0.54
N ASP A 81 19.33 2.36 -0.51
CA ASP A 81 20.13 3.52 -0.92
C ASP A 81 19.98 4.72 0.03
N MET A 82 18.85 4.84 0.71
CA MET A 82 18.51 5.98 1.55
C MET A 82 18.47 5.67 3.05
N LEU A 83 18.19 4.43 3.42
CA LEU A 83 17.95 4.02 4.81
C LEU A 83 18.99 2.98 5.27
N PRO A 84 19.43 3.07 6.55
CA PRO A 84 20.31 2.05 7.13
C PRO A 84 19.66 0.66 7.12
N PRO A 85 20.44 -0.43 6.97
CA PRO A 85 19.91 -1.80 6.94
C PRO A 85 18.99 -2.13 8.11
N GLN A 86 19.33 -1.69 9.33
CA GLN A 86 18.52 -1.94 10.52
C GLN A 86 17.11 -1.31 10.46
N VAL A 87 16.95 -0.28 9.63
CA VAL A 87 15.65 0.39 9.41
C VAL A 87 14.87 -0.36 8.35
N THR A 88 15.50 -0.73 7.23
CA THR A 88 14.86 -1.50 6.15
C THR A 88 14.43 -2.88 6.61
N ASP A 89 15.26 -3.57 7.42
CA ASP A 89 14.94 -4.88 8.00
C ASP A 89 13.70 -4.80 8.92
N GLU A 90 13.61 -3.75 9.76
CA GLU A 90 12.44 -3.54 10.61
C GLU A 90 11.17 -3.28 9.79
N LEU A 91 11.27 -2.54 8.69
CA LEU A 91 10.13 -2.24 7.82
C LEU A 91 9.73 -3.43 6.93
N ALA A 92 10.67 -4.30 6.56
CA ALA A 92 10.41 -5.50 5.77
C ALA A 92 9.43 -6.46 6.47
N THR A 93 9.39 -6.46 7.82
CA THR A 93 8.43 -7.26 8.59
C THR A 93 6.96 -6.89 8.36
N LEU A 94 6.68 -5.75 7.69
CA LEU A 94 5.32 -5.35 7.30
C LEU A 94 4.76 -6.15 6.12
N GLN A 95 5.58 -6.94 5.41
CA GLN A 95 5.13 -7.72 4.26
C GLN A 95 4.13 -8.81 4.65
N ASP A 96 4.26 -9.40 5.85
CA ASP A 96 3.47 -10.54 6.32
C ASP A 96 2.33 -10.17 7.27
N SER A 97 2.06 -8.88 7.49
CA SER A 97 1.25 -8.41 8.63
C SER A 97 -0.10 -7.80 8.25
N VAL A 98 -0.76 -8.31 7.20
CA VAL A 98 -2.05 -7.74 6.78
C VAL A 98 -3.21 -8.62 7.24
N PRO A 99 -3.96 -8.27 8.31
CA PRO A 99 -5.15 -9.02 8.71
C PRO A 99 -6.24 -8.92 7.63
N ALA A 100 -6.99 -10.00 7.43
CA ALA A 100 -8.14 -10.00 6.53
C ALA A 100 -9.23 -9.02 7.02
N ALA A 101 -9.93 -8.37 6.10
CA ALA A 101 -11.16 -7.64 6.41
C ALA A 101 -12.33 -8.63 6.56
N ASP A 102 -13.37 -8.22 7.27
CA ASP A 102 -14.56 -9.03 7.46
C ASP A 102 -15.23 -9.33 6.10
N PHE A 103 -15.54 -10.61 5.87
CA PHE A 103 -16.19 -11.04 4.63
C PHE A 103 -17.55 -10.38 4.41
N ALA A 104 -18.30 -10.07 5.48
CA ALA A 104 -19.58 -9.39 5.35
C ALA A 104 -19.43 -7.99 4.74
N GLU A 105 -18.40 -7.23 5.14
CA GLU A 105 -18.11 -5.91 4.57
C GLU A 105 -17.60 -6.03 3.11
N VAL A 106 -16.74 -7.02 2.84
CA VAL A 106 -16.21 -7.31 1.51
C VAL A 106 -17.32 -7.70 0.54
N ARG A 107 -18.29 -8.51 1.00
CA ARG A 107 -19.44 -8.91 0.21
C ARG A 107 -20.28 -7.72 -0.24
N VAL A 108 -20.58 -6.80 0.67
CA VAL A 108 -21.35 -5.59 0.35
C VAL A 108 -20.62 -4.78 -0.73
N CYS A 109 -19.31 -4.55 -0.57
CA CYS A 109 -18.52 -3.83 -1.55
C CYS A 109 -18.53 -4.52 -2.92
N ALA A 110 -18.37 -5.85 -2.96
CA ALA A 110 -18.37 -6.59 -4.21
C ALA A 110 -19.75 -6.60 -4.90
N GLU A 111 -20.85 -6.68 -4.14
CA GLU A 111 -22.22 -6.61 -4.67
C GLU A 111 -22.56 -5.23 -5.20
N GLU A 112 -22.08 -4.16 -4.56
CA GLU A 112 -22.22 -2.79 -5.02
C GLU A 112 -21.48 -2.56 -6.35
N GLU A 113 -20.24 -3.01 -6.47
CA GLU A 113 -19.42 -2.87 -7.69
C GLU A 113 -19.96 -3.72 -8.85
N LEU A 114 -20.43 -4.95 -8.58
CA LEU A 114 -21.02 -5.81 -9.60
C LEU A 114 -22.43 -5.36 -10.02
N GLY A 115 -23.11 -4.54 -9.22
CA GLY A 115 -24.50 -4.15 -9.44
C GLY A 115 -25.49 -5.34 -9.33
N MET A 116 -25.06 -6.44 -8.72
CA MET A 116 -25.89 -7.64 -8.53
C MET A 116 -25.44 -8.47 -7.31
N PRO A 117 -26.33 -9.28 -6.74
CA PRO A 117 -25.96 -10.21 -5.67
C PRO A 117 -24.89 -11.21 -6.12
N LEU A 118 -23.93 -11.53 -5.23
CA LEU A 118 -22.85 -12.49 -5.52
C LEU A 118 -23.37 -13.88 -5.94
N SER A 119 -24.55 -14.28 -5.44
CA SER A 119 -25.18 -15.53 -5.80
C SER A 119 -25.61 -15.64 -7.28
N ARG A 120 -25.73 -14.52 -7.98
CA ARG A 120 -25.98 -14.50 -9.45
C ARG A 120 -24.69 -14.59 -10.26
N ALA A 121 -23.60 -14.02 -9.74
CA ALA A 121 -22.30 -14.07 -10.42
C ALA A 121 -21.58 -15.40 -10.18
N PHE A 122 -21.71 -15.96 -8.99
CA PHE A 122 -20.96 -17.14 -8.55
C PHE A 122 -21.87 -18.26 -8.06
N ALA A 123 -21.62 -19.48 -8.54
CA ALA A 123 -22.23 -20.70 -8.01
C ALA A 123 -21.71 -21.02 -6.59
N SER A 124 -20.44 -20.66 -6.31
CA SER A 124 -19.85 -20.69 -4.98
C SER A 124 -18.77 -19.62 -4.84
N LEU A 125 -18.67 -19.04 -3.64
CA LEU A 125 -17.63 -18.10 -3.25
C LEU A 125 -17.13 -18.47 -1.87
N GLY A 126 -15.81 -18.62 -1.71
CA GLY A 126 -15.19 -18.85 -0.41
C GLY A 126 -15.34 -17.64 0.50
N THR A 127 -15.61 -17.88 1.79
CA THR A 127 -15.71 -16.81 2.79
C THR A 127 -14.38 -16.44 3.41
N GLU A 128 -13.39 -17.33 3.29
CA GLU A 128 -12.02 -17.08 3.75
C GLU A 128 -11.15 -16.67 2.57
N PRO A 129 -10.38 -15.57 2.67
CA PRO A 129 -9.49 -15.16 1.60
C PRO A 129 -8.31 -16.11 1.45
N ILE A 130 -7.95 -16.43 0.22
CA ILE A 130 -6.71 -17.17 -0.10
C ILE A 130 -5.47 -16.30 0.03
N ALA A 131 -5.65 -14.98 -0.07
CA ALA A 131 -4.62 -13.98 0.14
C ALA A 131 -5.25 -12.67 0.62
N ALA A 132 -4.57 -12.01 1.56
CA ALA A 132 -4.93 -10.68 2.04
C ALA A 132 -3.75 -9.73 1.84
N ALA A 133 -3.96 -8.69 1.02
CA ALA A 133 -2.99 -7.63 0.77
C ALA A 133 -3.40 -6.32 1.46
N SER A 134 -2.53 -5.33 1.40
CA SER A 134 -2.76 -4.02 2.02
C SER A 134 -4.00 -3.30 1.49
N LEU A 135 -4.30 -3.42 0.20
CA LEU A 135 -5.37 -2.71 -0.49
C LEU A 135 -6.54 -3.60 -0.93
N GLY A 136 -6.37 -4.93 -0.95
CA GLY A 136 -7.39 -5.87 -1.41
C GLY A 136 -7.23 -7.27 -0.84
N GLN A 137 -8.18 -8.14 -1.18
CA GLN A 137 -8.22 -9.54 -0.79
C GLN A 137 -8.62 -10.40 -1.98
N ALA A 138 -8.15 -11.65 -2.02
CA ALA A 138 -8.46 -12.59 -3.06
C ALA A 138 -9.22 -13.82 -2.50
N TYR A 139 -10.24 -14.26 -3.22
CA TYR A 139 -11.11 -15.36 -2.84
C TYR A 139 -11.22 -16.39 -3.95
N ARG A 140 -11.33 -17.66 -3.60
CA ARG A 140 -11.71 -18.69 -4.57
C ARG A 140 -13.21 -18.60 -4.84
N ALA A 141 -13.57 -18.67 -6.13
CA ALA A 141 -14.94 -18.67 -6.56
C ALA A 141 -15.16 -19.62 -7.73
N ARG A 142 -16.40 -19.99 -7.95
CA ARG A 142 -16.85 -20.69 -9.14
C ARG A 142 -17.93 -19.85 -9.79
N LEU A 143 -17.76 -19.53 -11.06
CA LEU A 143 -18.74 -18.76 -11.84
C LEU A 143 -20.09 -19.47 -11.90
N ALA A 144 -21.17 -18.70 -11.94
CA ALA A 144 -22.49 -19.21 -12.26
C ALA A 144 -22.49 -19.87 -13.65
N PRO A 145 -23.31 -20.93 -13.88
CA PRO A 145 -23.23 -21.72 -15.11
C PRO A 145 -23.31 -20.91 -16.42
N ALA A 146 -24.14 -19.86 -16.44
CA ALA A 146 -24.26 -18.98 -17.61
C ALA A 146 -22.96 -18.24 -17.91
N LEU A 147 -22.34 -17.64 -16.86
CA LEU A 147 -21.06 -16.91 -17.01
C LEU A 147 -19.91 -17.88 -17.29
N ALA A 148 -19.92 -19.08 -16.71
CA ALA A 148 -18.91 -20.10 -16.98
C ALA A 148 -18.95 -20.57 -18.44
N ALA A 149 -20.14 -20.71 -19.01
CA ALA A 149 -20.32 -21.09 -20.43
C ALA A 149 -19.82 -19.99 -21.38
N GLU A 150 -20.03 -18.73 -21.04
CA GLU A 150 -19.54 -17.57 -21.81
C GLU A 150 -18.03 -17.42 -21.71
N ALA A 151 -17.47 -17.56 -20.50
CA ALA A 151 -16.04 -17.40 -20.25
C ALA A 151 -15.19 -18.57 -20.75
N GLY A 152 -15.76 -19.77 -20.86
CA GLY A 152 -15.07 -21.02 -21.19
C GLY A 152 -14.34 -21.66 -20.01
N PHE A 153 -14.50 -21.15 -18.77
CA PHE A 153 -13.96 -21.70 -17.53
C PHE A 153 -14.89 -21.40 -16.36
N ALA A 154 -14.80 -22.20 -15.29
CA ALA A 154 -15.69 -22.06 -14.15
C ALA A 154 -14.94 -21.59 -12.87
N ASP A 155 -13.76 -22.12 -12.61
CA ASP A 155 -13.01 -21.81 -11.39
C ASP A 155 -12.18 -20.54 -11.58
N VAL A 156 -12.35 -19.58 -10.65
CA VAL A 156 -11.74 -18.26 -10.71
C VAL A 156 -11.21 -17.82 -9.35
N VAL A 157 -10.33 -16.84 -9.37
CA VAL A 157 -9.94 -16.05 -8.19
C VAL A 157 -10.54 -14.65 -8.34
N VAL A 158 -11.33 -14.26 -7.36
CA VAL A 158 -11.96 -12.94 -7.29
C VAL A 158 -11.13 -12.05 -6.38
N LYS A 159 -10.58 -10.97 -6.94
CA LYS A 159 -9.87 -9.93 -6.19
C LYS A 159 -10.87 -8.83 -5.85
N VAL A 160 -11.02 -8.55 -4.56
CA VAL A 160 -11.94 -7.52 -4.06
C VAL A 160 -11.15 -6.47 -3.29
N GLN A 161 -11.44 -5.21 -3.54
CA GLN A 161 -10.87 -4.10 -2.78
C GLN A 161 -11.34 -4.13 -1.32
N ARG A 162 -10.51 -3.57 -0.44
CA ARG A 162 -10.95 -3.35 0.94
C ARG A 162 -12.03 -2.27 0.98
N PRO A 163 -13.11 -2.45 1.75
CA PRO A 163 -14.15 -1.46 1.88
C PRO A 163 -13.61 -0.08 2.26
N GLY A 164 -14.00 0.95 1.50
CA GLY A 164 -13.58 2.34 1.72
C GLY A 164 -12.09 2.62 1.50
N ILE A 165 -11.38 1.77 0.75
CA ILE A 165 -9.92 1.91 0.55
C ILE A 165 -9.56 3.19 -0.20
N ALA A 166 -10.39 3.67 -1.13
CA ALA A 166 -10.15 4.91 -1.87
C ALA A 166 -10.03 6.11 -0.93
N ASP A 167 -10.98 6.29 -0.01
CA ASP A 167 -10.96 7.35 0.99
C ASP A 167 -9.72 7.26 1.91
N VAL A 168 -9.33 6.04 2.25
CA VAL A 168 -8.14 5.78 3.07
C VAL A 168 -6.87 6.19 2.32
N VAL A 169 -6.76 5.83 1.03
CA VAL A 169 -5.63 6.20 0.16
C VAL A 169 -5.52 7.72 0.05
N ASP A 170 -6.62 8.41 -0.23
CA ASP A 170 -6.65 9.87 -0.36
C ASP A 170 -6.19 10.58 0.91
N VAL A 171 -6.68 10.14 2.06
CA VAL A 171 -6.31 10.72 3.36
C VAL A 171 -4.84 10.46 3.69
N ASP A 172 -4.34 9.25 3.46
CA ASP A 172 -2.97 8.89 3.74
C ASP A 172 -2.01 9.65 2.83
N LEU A 173 -2.29 9.71 1.52
CA LEU A 173 -1.49 10.47 0.57
C LEU A 173 -1.48 11.96 0.88
N SER A 174 -2.62 12.53 1.29
CA SER A 174 -2.68 13.93 1.76
C SER A 174 -1.77 14.18 2.96
N ALA A 175 -1.72 13.25 3.91
CA ALA A 175 -0.82 13.33 5.05
C ALA A 175 0.65 13.19 4.65
N LEU A 176 0.96 12.23 3.76
CA LEU A 176 2.32 12.02 3.24
C LEU A 176 2.83 13.22 2.44
N ARG A 177 2.00 13.81 1.57
CA ARG A 177 2.33 15.04 0.83
C ARG A 177 2.67 16.19 1.78
N ARG A 178 1.90 16.33 2.85
CA ARG A 178 2.17 17.35 3.87
C ARG A 178 3.52 17.11 4.58
N ILE A 179 3.80 15.87 4.96
CA ILE A 179 5.09 15.50 5.57
C ILE A 179 6.23 15.74 4.59
N ALA A 180 6.09 15.34 3.32
CA ALA A 180 7.08 15.59 2.27
C ALA A 180 7.37 17.07 2.09
N GLY A 181 6.35 17.94 2.10
CA GLY A 181 6.52 19.39 2.06
C GLY A 181 7.21 19.97 3.28
N TRP A 182 7.16 19.33 4.45
CA TRP A 182 7.97 19.73 5.60
C TRP A 182 9.40 19.25 5.47
N LEU A 183 9.61 18.01 5.01
CA LEU A 183 10.95 17.42 4.84
C LEU A 183 11.76 18.13 3.76
N SER A 184 11.14 18.61 2.69
CA SER A 184 11.80 19.37 1.63
C SER A 184 12.39 20.71 2.10
N ARG A 185 11.91 21.25 3.25
CA ARG A 185 12.47 22.45 3.87
C ARG A 185 13.68 22.18 4.76
N VAL A 186 14.03 20.93 4.99
CA VAL A 186 15.21 20.53 5.78
C VAL A 186 16.39 20.35 4.81
N PRO A 187 17.39 21.26 4.80
CA PRO A 187 18.46 21.28 3.76
C PRO A 187 19.22 19.96 3.66
N PHE A 188 19.47 19.31 4.79
CA PHE A 188 20.17 18.03 4.84
C PHE A 188 19.41 16.89 4.12
N ILE A 189 18.08 16.92 4.13
CA ILE A 189 17.23 15.95 3.44
C ILE A 189 17.08 16.33 1.97
N ALA A 190 16.77 17.60 1.70
CA ALA A 190 16.54 18.11 0.36
C ALA A 190 17.77 17.94 -0.58
N GLN A 191 18.99 17.92 -0.03
CA GLN A 191 20.22 17.66 -0.81
C GLN A 191 20.41 16.18 -1.18
N ARG A 192 19.69 15.27 -0.54
CA ARG A 192 19.87 13.81 -0.72
C ARG A 192 18.70 13.13 -1.42
N ALA A 193 17.51 13.68 -1.29
CA ALA A 193 16.31 13.09 -1.85
C ALA A 193 15.25 14.15 -2.14
N ASP A 194 14.60 14.02 -3.28
CA ASP A 194 13.39 14.75 -3.60
C ASP A 194 12.18 13.96 -3.01
N VAL A 195 11.93 14.22 -1.72
CA VAL A 195 10.85 13.50 -0.99
C VAL A 195 9.47 13.78 -1.59
N PRO A 196 9.12 15.02 -2.03
CA PRO A 196 7.89 15.27 -2.76
C PRO A 196 7.74 14.41 -4.01
N ALA A 197 8.76 14.33 -4.86
CA ALA A 197 8.73 13.51 -6.08
C ALA A 197 8.54 12.01 -5.76
N LEU A 198 9.20 11.51 -4.70
CA LEU A 198 9.02 10.13 -4.24
C LEU A 198 7.60 9.85 -3.75
N VAL A 199 6.96 10.80 -3.08
CA VAL A 199 5.56 10.66 -2.63
C VAL A 199 4.61 10.68 -3.82
N GLU A 200 4.86 11.48 -4.85
CA GLU A 200 4.01 11.50 -6.05
C GLU A 200 4.18 10.22 -6.89
N GLU A 201 5.40 9.69 -7.02
CA GLU A 201 5.64 8.38 -7.64
C GLU A 201 4.87 7.26 -6.90
N PHE A 202 5.00 7.24 -5.56
CA PHE A 202 4.28 6.30 -4.72
C PHE A 202 2.75 6.47 -4.84
N ALA A 203 2.25 7.72 -4.92
CA ALA A 203 0.84 8.01 -5.09
C ALA A 203 0.30 7.44 -6.39
N ARG A 204 1.01 7.69 -7.51
CA ARG A 204 0.64 7.15 -8.83
C ARG A 204 0.52 5.63 -8.79
N THR A 205 1.56 4.94 -8.34
CA THR A 205 1.55 3.46 -8.24
C THR A 205 0.44 2.96 -7.32
N SER A 206 0.13 3.70 -6.23
CA SER A 206 -0.94 3.31 -5.31
C SER A 206 -2.34 3.48 -5.91
N TYR A 207 -2.57 4.51 -6.73
CA TYR A 207 -3.84 4.67 -7.45
C TYR A 207 -3.99 3.62 -8.55
N GLU A 208 -2.93 3.32 -9.30
CA GLU A 208 -2.92 2.25 -10.32
C GLU A 208 -3.28 0.90 -9.71
N GLU A 209 -2.78 0.58 -8.50
CA GLU A 209 -3.06 -0.70 -7.82
C GLU A 209 -4.50 -0.83 -7.32
N ILE A 210 -5.21 0.26 -7.08
CA ILE A 210 -6.63 0.23 -6.74
C ILE A 210 -7.54 0.38 -7.97
N ASP A 211 -7.00 0.63 -9.15
CA ASP A 211 -7.76 0.65 -10.40
C ASP A 211 -7.75 -0.74 -11.05
N TYR A 212 -8.67 -1.61 -10.61
CA TYR A 212 -8.78 -2.97 -11.13
C TYR A 212 -9.25 -3.05 -12.58
N LEU A 213 -9.92 -2.02 -13.09
CA LEU A 213 -10.30 -1.95 -14.50
C LEU A 213 -9.06 -1.71 -15.38
N HIS A 214 -8.16 -0.85 -14.93
CA HIS A 214 -6.88 -0.64 -15.58
C HIS A 214 -6.02 -1.91 -15.52
N GLU A 215 -5.91 -2.57 -14.37
CA GLU A 215 -5.18 -3.83 -14.19
C GLU A 215 -5.71 -4.94 -15.12
N ALA A 216 -7.04 -5.06 -15.26
CA ALA A 216 -7.66 -6.01 -16.18
C ALA A 216 -7.33 -5.70 -17.65
N GLY A 217 -7.37 -4.42 -18.04
CA GLY A 217 -7.01 -3.97 -19.40
C GLY A 217 -5.55 -4.27 -19.74
N GLU A 218 -4.62 -4.08 -18.82
CA GLU A 218 -3.21 -4.42 -19.01
C GLU A 218 -2.99 -5.94 -19.11
N ALA A 219 -3.70 -6.73 -18.31
CA ALA A 219 -3.65 -8.20 -18.39
C ALA A 219 -4.12 -8.70 -19.76
N ASP A 220 -5.18 -8.10 -20.33
CA ASP A 220 -5.67 -8.43 -21.67
C ASP A 220 -4.66 -8.05 -22.78
N ARG A 221 -4.01 -6.89 -22.65
CA ARG A 221 -2.94 -6.47 -23.57
C ARG A 221 -1.77 -7.44 -23.52
N PHE A 222 -1.34 -7.83 -22.31
CA PHE A 222 -0.26 -8.78 -22.13
C PHE A 222 -0.58 -10.16 -22.73
N ARG A 223 -1.77 -10.67 -22.48
CA ARG A 223 -2.26 -11.92 -23.08
C ARG A 223 -2.22 -11.86 -24.62
N ASN A 224 -2.70 -10.79 -25.23
CA ASN A 224 -2.71 -10.62 -26.67
C ASN A 224 -1.27 -10.52 -27.22
N CYS A 225 -0.35 -9.84 -26.51
CA CYS A 225 1.05 -9.77 -26.91
C CYS A 225 1.73 -11.15 -26.90
N LEU A 226 1.49 -11.99 -25.89
CA LEU A 226 2.03 -13.34 -25.82
C LEU A 226 1.51 -14.27 -26.91
N LEU A 227 0.24 -14.12 -27.30
CA LEU A 227 -0.34 -14.90 -28.40
C LEU A 227 0.32 -14.62 -29.75
N TYR A 228 0.84 -13.39 -29.95
CA TYR A 228 1.56 -13.00 -31.16
C TYR A 228 3.05 -13.39 -31.15
N THR A 229 3.66 -13.55 -29.99
CA THR A 229 5.12 -13.76 -29.84
C THR A 229 5.51 -15.20 -29.58
N SER A 230 4.59 -16.07 -29.17
CA SER A 230 4.86 -17.50 -28.98
C SER A 230 4.56 -18.28 -30.26
N PRO A 231 5.57 -18.85 -30.95
CA PRO A 231 5.29 -19.78 -32.05
C PRO A 231 4.51 -20.98 -31.49
N SER A 232 3.41 -21.32 -32.15
CA SER A 232 2.63 -22.50 -31.81
C SER A 232 3.52 -23.74 -31.85
N PRO A 233 3.47 -24.63 -30.81
CA PRO A 233 4.19 -25.91 -30.87
C PRO A 233 3.80 -26.78 -32.07
N ARG A 234 2.77 -26.41 -32.84
CA ARG A 234 2.32 -27.11 -34.02
C ARG A 234 3.04 -26.68 -35.30
N ASP A 235 3.79 -25.57 -35.31
CA ASP A 235 4.48 -25.06 -36.49
C ASP A 235 5.90 -25.61 -36.66
N SER A 236 6.36 -26.49 -35.77
CA SER A 236 7.69 -27.10 -35.78
C SER A 236 7.76 -28.49 -36.40
N THR A 237 6.72 -28.94 -37.12
CA THR A 237 6.71 -30.18 -37.87
C THR A 237 6.42 -29.90 -39.36
N SER A 238 7.47 -29.51 -40.10
CA SER A 238 7.56 -29.62 -41.57
C SER A 238 8.98 -30.05 -41.93
#